data_a842ce8c72a019cc86abab56df5c5a8a
#
_entry.id   a842ce8c72a019cc86abab56df5c5a8a
#
_cell.length_a   1.000
_cell.length_b   1.000
_cell.length_c   1.000
_cell.angle_alpha   90.00
_cell.angle_beta   90.00
_cell.angle_gamma   90.00
#
_symmetry.space_group_name_H-M   'P 1'
#
loop_
_entity.id
_entity.type
_entity.pdbx_description
1 polymer ?
#
loop_
_entity_poly.entity_id
_entity_poly.type
_entity_poly.pdbx_seq_one_letter_code
_entity_poly.pdbx_strand_id
1 'polypeptide(L)'
;MSAAQTAVDFEVAIVGGGIVGLAFARLLAAELEQAGNPQRIALLETQPPKVVPVDADIDLRVSAIAPASRAILKNMGVWDRLPATHVSAYERMCVWQAAGTAGGARSIAFDAADFGGAFLGHIVENRAMRFAAWEQVAELASVSVISGQKPVSLVEQNDHCSVTLENSGSLRARLVVGADSSRSWVREQLGVSFRERLYDQSAVVAHIASEQSHAATAWQRFLPGGPVALLPLADGRSSLVWSCPGEQAKELLALDIAEFNVQLADALDHVLGSLECTSERVSFPLGTGHAAQYTGRRFALIGDAAHRVHPLAGQGVNLGLLDAAVLAEELVAHFSRPAADPGDPLILRRYERARKGDNLVTLKTMDVINRLFTGPAGELGGLGLGVVDKLPAVKARFADYAMGRGRSLPGAARLVEP
;
A
#
# COMPACT_ATOMS: atom_id res chain seq x y z
N MET A 1 6.63 -24.22 -43.00
CA MET A 1 5.49 -23.28 -42.97
C MET A 1 5.74 -22.34 -41.82
N SER A 2 6.16 -21.09 -42.12
CA SER A 2 6.34 -20.04 -41.09
C SER A 2 4.97 -19.71 -40.53
N ALA A 3 4.75 -20.00 -39.26
CA ALA A 3 3.55 -19.49 -38.53
C ALA A 3 3.63 -17.97 -38.61
N ALA A 4 2.66 -17.36 -39.29
CA ALA A 4 2.49 -15.90 -39.26
C ALA A 4 2.45 -15.49 -37.80
N GLN A 5 3.46 -14.76 -37.34
CA GLN A 5 3.47 -14.17 -36.00
C GLN A 5 2.24 -13.27 -35.91
N THR A 6 1.23 -13.72 -35.19
CA THR A 6 0.01 -12.94 -34.99
C THR A 6 0.43 -11.66 -34.27
N ALA A 7 0.24 -10.50 -34.91
CA ALA A 7 0.66 -9.22 -34.33
C ALA A 7 -0.03 -9.02 -32.96
N VAL A 8 0.74 -8.79 -31.91
CA VAL A 8 0.22 -8.41 -30.60
C VAL A 8 -0.22 -6.95 -30.61
N ASP A 9 -1.25 -6.64 -29.84
CA ASP A 9 -1.77 -5.28 -29.76
C ASP A 9 -0.92 -4.42 -28.81
N PHE A 10 -0.40 -5.04 -27.73
CA PHE A 10 0.38 -4.40 -26.68
C PHE A 10 1.55 -5.28 -26.23
N GLU A 11 2.64 -4.65 -25.81
CA GLU A 11 3.75 -5.37 -25.18
C GLU A 11 3.37 -5.75 -23.73
N VAL A 12 2.67 -4.84 -23.03
CA VAL A 12 2.21 -5.06 -21.64
C VAL A 12 0.76 -4.65 -21.52
N ALA A 13 -0.06 -5.48 -20.88
CA ALA A 13 -1.42 -5.14 -20.44
C ALA A 13 -1.49 -5.17 -18.92
N ILE A 14 -1.91 -4.07 -18.31
CA ILE A 14 -2.05 -3.90 -16.86
C ILE A 14 -3.53 -4.00 -16.53
N VAL A 15 -3.90 -4.90 -15.64
CA VAL A 15 -5.27 -5.02 -15.14
C VAL A 15 -5.35 -4.43 -13.75
N GLY A 16 -6.06 -3.31 -13.62
CA GLY A 16 -6.25 -2.55 -12.40
C GLY A 16 -5.56 -1.19 -12.39
N GLY A 17 -6.36 -0.12 -12.45
CA GLY A 17 -5.97 1.30 -12.33
C GLY A 17 -6.05 1.80 -10.89
N GLY A 18 -5.63 0.98 -9.92
CA GLY A 18 -5.33 1.41 -8.56
C GLY A 18 -3.97 2.09 -8.47
N ILE A 19 -3.60 2.61 -7.28
CA ILE A 19 -2.33 3.32 -7.05
C ILE A 19 -1.12 2.53 -7.57
N VAL A 20 -1.09 1.22 -7.33
CA VAL A 20 0.04 0.34 -7.68
C VAL A 20 0.11 0.09 -9.20
N GLY A 21 -1.03 -0.17 -9.85
CA GLY A 21 -1.07 -0.38 -11.31
C GLY A 21 -0.74 0.89 -12.08
N LEU A 22 -1.22 2.04 -11.62
CA LEU A 22 -0.86 3.35 -12.16
C LEU A 22 0.62 3.67 -11.96
N ALA A 23 1.17 3.32 -10.79
CA ALA A 23 2.59 3.50 -10.52
C ALA A 23 3.46 2.66 -11.49
N PHE A 24 3.10 1.41 -11.69
CA PHE A 24 3.79 0.55 -12.64
C PHE A 24 3.70 1.09 -14.07
N ALA A 25 2.50 1.46 -14.53
CA ALA A 25 2.29 2.04 -15.86
C ALA A 25 3.16 3.30 -16.07
N ARG A 26 3.12 4.22 -15.10
CA ARG A 26 3.85 5.50 -15.18
C ARG A 26 5.36 5.32 -15.18
N LEU A 27 5.89 4.49 -14.27
CA LEU A 27 7.32 4.24 -14.17
C LEU A 27 7.86 3.55 -15.43
N LEU A 28 7.19 2.49 -15.89
CA LEU A 28 7.62 1.75 -17.09
C LEU A 28 7.57 2.63 -18.33
N ALA A 29 6.43 3.28 -18.60
CA ALA A 29 6.22 4.05 -19.81
C ALA A 29 7.17 5.27 -19.87
N ALA A 30 7.29 6.03 -18.79
CA ALA A 30 8.11 7.23 -18.77
C ALA A 30 9.59 6.95 -18.99
N GLU A 31 10.13 5.91 -18.37
CA GLU A 31 11.54 5.55 -18.57
C GLU A 31 11.81 5.04 -19.99
N LEU A 32 10.87 4.28 -20.57
CA LEU A 32 10.99 3.81 -21.95
C LEU A 32 10.85 4.94 -22.98
N GLU A 33 9.94 5.89 -22.76
CA GLU A 33 9.82 7.10 -23.59
C GLU A 33 11.09 7.96 -23.52
N GLN A 34 11.62 8.17 -22.30
CA GLN A 34 12.88 8.91 -22.10
C GLN A 34 14.09 8.22 -22.75
N ALA A 35 14.11 6.90 -22.76
CA ALA A 35 15.14 6.11 -23.44
C ALA A 35 14.98 6.07 -24.97
N GLY A 36 13.95 6.72 -25.54
CA GLY A 36 13.63 6.69 -26.96
C GLY A 36 13.15 5.32 -27.48
N ASN A 37 12.67 4.47 -26.60
CA ASN A 37 12.17 3.13 -26.92
C ASN A 37 10.74 2.89 -26.35
N PRO A 38 9.75 3.73 -26.71
CA PRO A 38 8.39 3.60 -26.19
C PRO A 38 7.78 2.25 -26.60
N GLN A 39 7.14 1.60 -25.63
CA GLN A 39 6.42 0.35 -25.83
C GLN A 39 4.92 0.58 -25.70
N ARG A 40 4.11 -0.16 -26.45
CA ARG A 40 2.64 -0.05 -26.34
C ARG A 40 2.16 -0.74 -25.08
N ILE A 41 1.55 0.02 -24.19
CA ILE A 41 1.03 -0.43 -22.88
C ILE A 41 -0.47 -0.20 -22.84
N ALA A 42 -1.24 -1.22 -22.45
CA ALA A 42 -2.65 -1.08 -22.11
C ALA A 42 -2.83 -1.01 -20.60
N LEU A 43 -3.66 -0.09 -20.14
CA LEU A 43 -4.14 -0.03 -18.75
C LEU A 43 -5.65 -0.24 -18.73
N LEU A 44 -6.11 -1.35 -18.15
CA LEU A 44 -7.53 -1.68 -18.01
C LEU A 44 -8.00 -1.28 -16.61
N GLU A 45 -9.05 -0.44 -16.56
CA GLU A 45 -9.69 -0.03 -15.29
C GLU A 45 -11.21 0.05 -15.47
N THR A 46 -11.94 -0.69 -14.64
CA THR A 46 -13.42 -0.73 -14.73
C THR A 46 -14.06 0.55 -14.20
N GLN A 47 -13.45 1.20 -13.23
CA GLN A 47 -13.96 2.41 -12.58
C GLN A 47 -12.88 3.49 -12.49
N PRO A 48 -12.77 4.36 -13.50
CA PRO A 48 -11.80 5.46 -13.45
C PRO A 48 -12.04 6.34 -12.21
N PRO A 49 -10.96 6.92 -11.63
CA PRO A 49 -11.11 7.79 -10.49
C PRO A 49 -11.90 9.05 -10.84
N LYS A 50 -12.62 9.57 -9.86
CA LYS A 50 -13.28 10.88 -9.97
C LYS A 50 -12.30 11.99 -9.58
N VAL A 51 -12.51 13.16 -10.13
CA VAL A 51 -11.80 14.39 -9.71
C VAL A 51 -12.02 14.61 -8.21
N VAL A 52 -10.93 14.93 -7.51
CA VAL A 52 -10.98 15.27 -6.09
C VAL A 52 -10.84 16.79 -5.97
N PRO A 53 -11.90 17.53 -5.60
CA PRO A 53 -11.80 18.96 -5.34
C PRO A 53 -10.81 19.25 -4.21
N VAL A 54 -10.09 20.37 -4.31
CA VAL A 54 -9.06 20.75 -3.30
C VAL A 54 -9.67 21.01 -1.93
N ASP A 55 -10.92 21.45 -1.90
CA ASP A 55 -11.73 21.74 -0.71
C ASP A 55 -12.63 20.58 -0.28
N ALA A 56 -12.50 19.41 -0.94
CA ALA A 56 -13.23 18.22 -0.54
C ALA A 56 -12.79 17.77 0.85
N ASP A 57 -13.75 17.24 1.63
CA ASP A 57 -13.41 16.59 2.91
C ASP A 57 -12.51 15.37 2.66
N ILE A 58 -11.59 15.11 3.59
CA ILE A 58 -10.64 14.00 3.50
C ILE A 58 -11.44 12.68 3.56
N ASP A 59 -11.18 11.76 2.61
CA ASP A 59 -11.79 10.44 2.60
C ASP A 59 -11.27 9.57 3.74
N LEU A 60 -12.11 8.66 4.24
CA LEU A 60 -11.73 7.73 5.32
C LEU A 60 -10.56 6.81 4.95
N ARG A 61 -10.33 6.59 3.65
CA ARG A 61 -9.21 5.78 3.17
C ARG A 61 -7.95 6.63 3.02
N VAL A 62 -7.11 6.55 4.01
CA VAL A 62 -5.76 7.12 3.99
C VAL A 62 -4.71 6.02 4.07
N SER A 63 -3.50 6.33 3.64
CA SER A 63 -2.34 5.45 3.76
C SER A 63 -1.16 6.17 4.39
N ALA A 64 -0.44 5.48 5.26
CA ALA A 64 0.85 5.96 5.75
C ALA A 64 1.93 5.68 4.69
N ILE A 65 2.41 6.72 4.04
CA ILE A 65 3.40 6.66 2.96
C ILE A 65 4.80 6.82 3.56
N ALA A 66 5.60 5.76 3.44
CA ALA A 66 6.98 5.74 3.87
C ALA A 66 7.88 6.61 2.96
N PRO A 67 9.05 7.09 3.44
CA PRO A 67 9.96 7.92 2.65
C PRO A 67 10.34 7.30 1.29
N ALA A 68 10.62 6.00 1.22
CA ALA A 68 10.90 5.32 -0.04
C ALA A 68 9.72 5.36 -1.02
N SER A 69 8.49 5.18 -0.53
CA SER A 69 7.27 5.28 -1.34
C SER A 69 6.98 6.71 -1.79
N ARG A 70 7.27 7.70 -0.92
CA ARG A 70 7.21 9.12 -1.30
C ARG A 70 8.18 9.43 -2.44
N ALA A 71 9.39 8.87 -2.43
CA ALA A 71 10.34 9.04 -3.53
C ALA A 71 9.77 8.48 -4.85
N ILE A 72 9.17 7.29 -4.82
CA ILE A 72 8.50 6.72 -5.99
C ILE A 72 7.40 7.67 -6.51
N LEU A 73 6.50 8.13 -5.64
CA LEU A 73 5.42 9.04 -6.01
C LEU A 73 5.95 10.38 -6.56
N LYS A 74 7.07 10.88 -6.03
CA LYS A 74 7.74 12.09 -6.54
C LYS A 74 8.33 11.85 -7.93
N ASN A 75 9.03 10.74 -8.14
CA ASN A 75 9.59 10.38 -9.45
C ASN A 75 8.51 10.13 -10.51
N MET A 76 7.31 9.75 -10.09
CA MET A 76 6.14 9.66 -10.97
C MET A 76 5.53 11.04 -11.31
N GLY A 77 5.91 12.12 -10.63
CA GLY A 77 5.26 13.42 -10.71
C GLY A 77 3.92 13.50 -9.98
N VAL A 78 3.57 12.48 -9.20
CA VAL A 78 2.31 12.40 -8.45
C VAL A 78 2.36 13.27 -7.20
N TRP A 79 3.49 13.23 -6.47
CA TRP A 79 3.63 13.90 -5.18
C TRP A 79 3.34 15.39 -5.24
N ASP A 80 3.85 16.07 -6.26
CA ASP A 80 3.73 17.52 -6.42
C ASP A 80 2.33 17.96 -6.91
N ARG A 81 1.48 17.01 -7.30
CA ARG A 81 0.07 17.23 -7.66
C ARG A 81 -0.91 16.97 -6.53
N LEU A 82 -0.44 16.44 -5.41
CA LEU A 82 -1.32 16.18 -4.26
C LEU A 82 -1.69 17.52 -3.60
N PRO A 83 -2.98 17.76 -3.33
CA PRO A 83 -3.38 18.92 -2.54
C PRO A 83 -2.77 18.86 -1.14
N ALA A 84 -2.19 19.95 -0.67
CA ALA A 84 -1.59 20.00 0.67
C ALA A 84 -2.57 19.64 1.79
N THR A 85 -3.87 19.92 1.59
CA THR A 85 -4.96 19.58 2.50
C THR A 85 -5.21 18.07 2.64
N HIS A 86 -4.69 17.26 1.71
CA HIS A 86 -4.85 15.79 1.70
C HIS A 86 -3.55 15.05 2.03
N VAL A 87 -2.52 15.77 2.50
CA VAL A 87 -1.20 15.21 2.86
C VAL A 87 -0.78 15.76 4.22
N SER A 88 -0.53 14.89 5.18
CA SER A 88 -0.06 15.26 6.51
C SER A 88 1.24 14.54 6.83
N ALA A 89 2.32 15.30 7.05
CA ALA A 89 3.56 14.72 7.57
C ALA A 89 3.38 14.31 9.03
N TYR A 90 3.97 13.18 9.42
CA TYR A 90 4.16 12.85 10.82
C TYR A 90 5.64 12.72 11.14
N GLU A 91 6.04 13.44 12.19
CA GLU A 91 7.42 13.54 12.64
C GLU A 91 7.71 12.55 13.74
N ARG A 92 6.67 12.19 14.49
CA ARG A 92 6.77 11.29 15.66
C ARG A 92 5.78 10.15 15.57
N MET A 93 6.15 9.05 16.21
CA MET A 93 5.26 7.92 16.46
C MET A 93 5.44 7.44 17.89
N CYS A 94 4.35 7.35 18.64
CA CYS A 94 4.34 6.82 19.99
C CYS A 94 3.50 5.53 20.02
N VAL A 95 4.11 4.44 20.47
CA VAL A 95 3.47 3.13 20.58
C VAL A 95 3.57 2.65 22.00
N TRP A 96 2.45 2.27 22.63
CA TRP A 96 2.43 1.74 23.98
C TRP A 96 1.42 0.60 24.13
N GLN A 97 1.49 -0.10 25.23
CA GLN A 97 0.66 -1.26 25.56
C GLN A 97 -0.44 -0.89 26.58
N ALA A 98 -1.52 -1.65 26.59
CA ALA A 98 -2.68 -1.46 27.46
C ALA A 98 -2.35 -1.22 28.95
N ALA A 99 -1.37 -1.96 29.51
CA ALA A 99 -0.94 -1.83 30.89
C ALA A 99 0.13 -0.74 31.11
N GLY A 100 0.36 0.14 30.12
CA GLY A 100 1.30 1.26 30.17
C GLY A 100 0.64 2.55 29.75
N THR A 101 1.41 3.65 29.83
CA THR A 101 1.04 4.97 29.35
C THR A 101 1.94 5.42 28.23
N ALA A 102 1.50 6.34 27.39
CA ALA A 102 2.32 6.95 26.35
C ALA A 102 3.56 7.63 26.97
N GLY A 103 4.76 7.35 26.44
CA GLY A 103 6.03 7.84 27.01
C GLY A 103 6.49 7.13 28.30
N GLY A 104 5.74 6.16 28.80
CA GLY A 104 6.08 5.39 30.01
C GLY A 104 6.98 4.17 29.74
N ALA A 105 7.23 3.38 30.76
CA ALA A 105 8.17 2.24 30.70
C ALA A 105 7.75 1.09 29.73
N ARG A 106 6.50 1.07 29.30
CA ARG A 106 5.93 0.09 28.34
C ARG A 106 5.55 0.76 27.03
N SER A 107 6.34 1.74 26.63
CA SER A 107 6.18 2.46 25.37
C SER A 107 7.48 2.49 24.59
N ILE A 108 7.36 2.77 23.29
CA ILE A 108 8.47 3.12 22.41
C ILE A 108 8.04 4.37 21.62
N ALA A 109 8.93 5.33 21.52
CA ALA A 109 8.73 6.53 20.72
C ALA A 109 9.79 6.63 19.63
N PHE A 110 9.39 7.05 18.45
CA PHE A 110 10.26 7.36 17.34
C PHE A 110 10.10 8.85 17.02
N ASP A 111 11.22 9.52 16.84
CA ASP A 111 11.28 10.90 16.36
C ASP A 111 12.14 10.94 15.09
N ALA A 112 11.67 11.60 14.05
CA ALA A 112 12.37 11.69 12.76
C ALA A 112 13.77 12.29 12.92
N ALA A 113 13.93 13.25 13.85
CA ALA A 113 15.20 13.88 14.15
C ALA A 113 16.28 12.90 14.65
N ASP A 114 15.88 11.86 15.39
CA ASP A 114 16.79 10.81 15.86
C ASP A 114 17.44 10.01 14.71
N PHE A 115 16.83 10.06 13.52
CA PHE A 115 17.25 9.33 12.31
C PHE A 115 17.71 10.27 11.18
N GLY A 116 17.95 11.55 11.51
CA GLY A 116 18.42 12.57 10.57
C GLY A 116 17.40 12.94 9.49
N GLY A 117 16.11 12.75 9.76
CA GLY A 117 15.01 13.08 8.84
C GLY A 117 14.10 14.18 9.39
N ALA A 118 13.34 14.83 8.51
CA ALA A 118 12.32 15.80 8.90
C ALA A 118 10.97 15.12 9.24
N PHE A 119 10.75 13.90 8.80
CA PHE A 119 9.50 13.15 9.00
C PHE A 119 9.77 11.64 8.96
N LEU A 120 8.94 10.87 9.67
CA LEU A 120 8.91 9.40 9.60
C LEU A 120 8.11 8.93 8.38
N GLY A 121 7.14 9.71 7.94
CA GLY A 121 6.29 9.43 6.80
C GLY A 121 5.18 10.47 6.65
N HIS A 122 4.22 10.17 5.79
CA HIS A 122 3.07 11.05 5.52
C HIS A 122 1.79 10.23 5.51
N ILE A 123 0.72 10.78 6.09
CA ILE A 123 -0.63 10.27 5.91
C ILE A 123 -1.21 10.94 4.68
N VAL A 124 -1.60 10.16 3.70
CA VAL A 124 -2.05 10.65 2.40
C VAL A 124 -3.37 9.99 2.02
N GLU A 125 -4.31 10.78 1.51
CA GLU A 125 -5.59 10.28 1.03
C GLU A 125 -5.42 9.43 -0.23
N ASN A 126 -5.98 8.22 -0.21
CA ASN A 126 -5.85 7.27 -1.31
C ASN A 126 -6.55 7.74 -2.59
N ARG A 127 -7.68 8.42 -2.47
CA ARG A 127 -8.46 8.97 -3.60
C ARG A 127 -7.65 10.05 -4.33
N ALA A 128 -7.01 10.96 -3.60
CA ALA A 128 -6.15 12.00 -4.16
C ALA A 128 -4.91 11.42 -4.85
N MET A 129 -4.22 10.44 -4.20
CA MET A 129 -3.08 9.75 -4.84
C MET A 129 -3.48 9.05 -6.13
N ARG A 130 -4.61 8.32 -6.12
CA ARG A 130 -5.08 7.60 -7.29
C ARG A 130 -5.44 8.54 -8.44
N PHE A 131 -6.11 9.66 -8.13
CA PHE A 131 -6.48 10.65 -9.15
C PHE A 131 -5.24 11.32 -9.76
N ALA A 132 -4.30 11.80 -8.94
CA ALA A 132 -3.06 12.39 -9.42
C ALA A 132 -2.21 11.40 -10.25
N ALA A 133 -2.15 10.13 -9.86
CA ALA A 133 -1.46 9.09 -10.63
C ALA A 133 -2.17 8.79 -11.97
N TRP A 134 -3.49 8.83 -11.98
CA TRP A 134 -4.27 8.65 -13.21
C TRP A 134 -3.99 9.75 -14.23
N GLU A 135 -3.97 11.02 -13.80
CA GLU A 135 -3.63 12.15 -14.68
C GLU A 135 -2.21 11.98 -15.25
N GLN A 136 -1.24 11.58 -14.41
CA GLN A 136 0.14 11.34 -14.86
C GLN A 136 0.25 10.22 -15.90
N VAL A 137 -0.58 9.19 -15.81
CA VAL A 137 -0.61 8.10 -16.79
C VAL A 137 -1.32 8.52 -18.07
N ALA A 138 -2.40 9.30 -17.96
CA ALA A 138 -3.17 9.78 -19.12
C ALA A 138 -2.37 10.74 -20.03
N GLU A 139 -1.30 11.36 -19.52
CA GLU A 139 -0.40 12.23 -20.30
C GLU A 139 0.61 11.43 -21.17
N LEU A 140 0.77 10.11 -20.96
CA LEU A 140 1.75 9.30 -21.67
C LEU A 140 1.20 8.79 -23.00
N ALA A 141 1.90 9.10 -24.09
CA ALA A 141 1.47 8.71 -25.44
C ALA A 141 1.55 7.19 -25.67
N SER A 142 2.43 6.50 -24.98
CA SER A 142 2.64 5.05 -25.09
C SER A 142 1.62 4.23 -24.30
N VAL A 143 0.77 4.87 -23.46
CA VAL A 143 -0.22 4.18 -22.61
C VAL A 143 -1.63 4.38 -23.15
N SER A 144 -2.28 3.28 -23.54
CA SER A 144 -3.70 3.26 -23.91
C SER A 144 -4.54 2.93 -22.68
N VAL A 145 -5.27 3.91 -22.16
CA VAL A 145 -6.18 3.72 -21.02
C VAL A 145 -7.53 3.20 -21.53
N ILE A 146 -7.87 1.96 -21.16
CA ILE A 146 -9.13 1.29 -21.49
C ILE A 146 -9.99 1.29 -20.23
N SER A 147 -10.86 2.27 -20.10
CA SER A 147 -11.71 2.48 -18.92
C SER A 147 -13.15 2.05 -19.14
N GLY A 148 -13.85 1.70 -18.06
CA GLY A 148 -15.26 1.29 -18.11
C GLY A 148 -15.50 -0.07 -18.75
N GLN A 149 -14.44 -0.83 -19.04
CA GLN A 149 -14.52 -2.16 -19.65
C GLN A 149 -14.10 -3.22 -18.63
N LYS A 150 -14.93 -4.24 -18.46
CA LYS A 150 -14.64 -5.36 -17.57
C LYS A 150 -13.95 -6.49 -18.33
N PRO A 151 -12.78 -6.97 -17.90
CA PRO A 151 -12.21 -8.18 -18.46
C PRO A 151 -13.04 -9.41 -18.02
N VAL A 152 -13.34 -10.30 -18.97
CA VAL A 152 -14.21 -11.47 -18.75
C VAL A 152 -13.49 -12.79 -18.95
N SER A 153 -12.40 -12.85 -19.74
CA SER A 153 -11.56 -14.03 -19.84
C SER A 153 -10.10 -13.65 -20.09
N LEU A 154 -9.19 -14.47 -19.58
CA LEU A 154 -7.76 -14.39 -19.78
C LEU A 154 -7.26 -15.75 -20.23
N VAL A 155 -6.69 -15.84 -21.43
CA VAL A 155 -6.14 -17.06 -21.99
C VAL A 155 -4.66 -16.87 -22.27
N GLU A 156 -3.83 -17.64 -21.59
CA GLU A 156 -2.38 -17.66 -21.81
C GLU A 156 -2.03 -18.53 -23.01
N GLN A 157 -1.24 -17.99 -23.93
CA GLN A 157 -0.71 -18.66 -25.11
C GLN A 157 0.83 -18.71 -25.08
N ASN A 158 1.44 -19.24 -26.16
CA ASN A 158 2.88 -19.42 -26.16
C ASN A 158 3.64 -18.08 -26.21
N ASP A 159 3.17 -17.12 -26.97
CA ASP A 159 3.84 -15.86 -27.28
C ASP A 159 3.08 -14.62 -26.77
N HIS A 160 1.86 -14.77 -26.28
CA HIS A 160 1.03 -13.71 -25.75
C HIS A 160 -0.05 -14.22 -24.79
N CYS A 161 -0.74 -13.29 -24.12
CA CYS A 161 -2.01 -13.52 -23.44
C CYS A 161 -3.12 -12.81 -24.20
N SER A 162 -4.29 -13.44 -24.30
CA SER A 162 -5.51 -12.83 -24.84
C SER A 162 -6.45 -12.46 -23.70
N VAL A 163 -6.81 -11.19 -23.58
CA VAL A 163 -7.78 -10.67 -22.62
C VAL A 163 -9.04 -10.28 -23.36
N THR A 164 -10.15 -10.94 -23.09
CA THR A 164 -11.46 -10.59 -23.65
C THR A 164 -12.15 -9.57 -22.75
N LEU A 165 -12.70 -8.53 -23.34
CA LEU A 165 -13.44 -7.47 -22.67
C LEU A 165 -14.93 -7.63 -22.92
N GLU A 166 -15.76 -7.21 -21.96
CA GLU A 166 -17.21 -7.41 -22.00
C GLU A 166 -17.88 -6.82 -23.27
N ASN A 167 -17.44 -5.62 -23.72
CA ASN A 167 -18.09 -4.89 -24.80
C ASN A 167 -17.19 -4.55 -26.00
N SER A 168 -15.89 -4.88 -25.97
CA SER A 168 -14.90 -4.34 -26.91
C SER A 168 -14.06 -5.39 -27.66
N GLY A 169 -14.45 -6.65 -27.61
CA GLY A 169 -13.65 -7.72 -28.21
C GLY A 169 -12.50 -8.18 -27.33
N SER A 170 -11.36 -8.53 -27.91
CA SER A 170 -10.18 -9.00 -27.17
C SER A 170 -8.94 -8.21 -27.54
N LEU A 171 -8.04 -8.03 -26.58
CA LEU A 171 -6.70 -7.51 -26.78
C LEU A 171 -5.65 -8.60 -26.52
N ARG A 172 -4.52 -8.52 -27.21
CA ARG A 172 -3.40 -9.45 -27.07
C ARG A 172 -2.19 -8.70 -26.53
N ALA A 173 -1.59 -9.19 -25.45
CA ALA A 173 -0.40 -8.61 -24.85
C ALA A 173 0.67 -9.68 -24.61
N ARG A 174 1.94 -9.32 -24.76
CA ARG A 174 3.05 -10.25 -24.48
C ARG A 174 3.19 -10.56 -22.99
N LEU A 175 2.82 -9.59 -22.15
CA LEU A 175 2.81 -9.73 -20.68
C LEU A 175 1.52 -9.15 -20.11
N VAL A 176 0.88 -9.86 -19.19
CA VAL A 176 -0.23 -9.36 -18.38
C VAL A 176 0.26 -9.11 -16.96
N VAL A 177 -0.01 -7.92 -16.42
CA VAL A 177 0.31 -7.55 -15.04
C VAL A 177 -0.98 -7.38 -14.25
N GLY A 178 -1.20 -8.23 -13.25
CA GLY A 178 -2.31 -8.15 -12.31
C GLY A 178 -2.01 -7.17 -11.18
N ALA A 179 -2.76 -6.05 -11.14
CA ALA A 179 -2.73 -5.01 -10.12
C ALA A 179 -4.15 -4.72 -9.59
N ASP A 180 -5.03 -5.71 -9.65
CA ASP A 180 -6.48 -5.67 -9.52
C ASP A 180 -6.97 -6.01 -8.10
N SER A 181 -6.18 -5.64 -7.09
CA SER A 181 -6.46 -5.76 -5.66
C SER A 181 -6.45 -7.18 -5.09
N SER A 182 -6.84 -7.32 -3.82
CA SER A 182 -6.76 -8.59 -3.07
C SER A 182 -7.68 -9.69 -3.62
N ARG A 183 -8.78 -9.32 -4.28
CA ARG A 183 -9.67 -10.25 -5.00
C ARG A 183 -9.31 -10.30 -6.48
N SER A 184 -8.02 -10.50 -6.77
CA SER A 184 -7.47 -10.44 -8.12
C SER A 184 -8.15 -11.43 -9.07
N TRP A 185 -8.83 -10.88 -10.07
CA TRP A 185 -9.39 -11.61 -11.18
C TRP A 185 -8.29 -12.25 -12.06
N VAL A 186 -7.18 -11.51 -12.29
CA VAL A 186 -6.02 -12.04 -13.05
C VAL A 186 -5.48 -13.30 -12.38
N ARG A 187 -5.27 -13.24 -11.06
CA ARG A 187 -4.80 -14.38 -10.27
C ARG A 187 -5.74 -15.58 -10.37
N GLU A 188 -7.04 -15.33 -10.29
CA GLU A 188 -8.07 -16.36 -10.41
C GLU A 188 -8.09 -17.01 -11.79
N GLN A 189 -8.09 -16.21 -12.87
CA GLN A 189 -8.07 -16.71 -14.25
C GLN A 189 -6.85 -17.56 -14.57
N LEU A 190 -5.72 -17.26 -13.95
CA LEU A 190 -4.45 -17.99 -14.12
C LEU A 190 -4.31 -19.20 -13.16
N GLY A 191 -5.30 -19.46 -12.32
CA GLY A 191 -5.28 -20.56 -11.38
C GLY A 191 -4.17 -20.45 -10.32
N VAL A 192 -3.65 -19.25 -10.05
CA VAL A 192 -2.61 -19.03 -9.05
C VAL A 192 -3.21 -19.09 -7.67
N SER A 193 -2.78 -20.08 -6.87
CA SER A 193 -3.28 -20.24 -5.52
C SER A 193 -2.87 -19.07 -4.61
N PHE A 194 -3.78 -18.66 -3.74
CA PHE A 194 -3.59 -17.61 -2.77
C PHE A 194 -3.85 -18.15 -1.36
N ARG A 195 -2.83 -18.13 -0.53
CA ARG A 195 -2.96 -18.52 0.87
C ARG A 195 -3.43 -17.33 1.67
N GLU A 196 -4.73 -17.25 1.86
CA GLU A 196 -5.35 -16.22 2.70
C GLU A 196 -5.56 -16.75 4.12
N ARG A 197 -5.35 -15.86 5.08
CA ARG A 197 -5.74 -16.05 6.46
C ARG A 197 -6.52 -14.82 6.91
N LEU A 198 -7.79 -15.00 7.12
CA LEU A 198 -8.61 -13.99 7.78
C LEU A 198 -8.31 -14.01 9.28
N TYR A 199 -8.18 -12.85 9.87
CA TYR A 199 -8.18 -12.71 11.32
C TYR A 199 -9.65 -12.62 11.77
N ASP A 200 -9.92 -13.08 13.00
CA ASP A 200 -11.21 -12.79 13.63
C ASP A 200 -11.23 -11.34 14.15
N GLN A 201 -10.85 -10.43 13.30
CA GLN A 201 -10.69 -9.00 13.58
C GLN A 201 -11.22 -8.17 12.42
N SER A 202 -11.74 -6.98 12.76
CA SER A 202 -12.06 -5.92 11.81
C SER A 202 -11.38 -4.62 12.23
N ALA A 203 -11.08 -3.75 11.29
CA ALA A 203 -10.67 -2.38 11.57
C ALA A 203 -11.90 -1.47 11.51
N VAL A 204 -12.19 -0.75 12.59
CA VAL A 204 -13.12 0.38 12.61
C VAL A 204 -12.35 1.63 12.27
N VAL A 205 -12.83 2.39 11.28
CA VAL A 205 -12.21 3.61 10.76
C VAL A 205 -13.18 4.77 10.85
N ALA A 206 -12.68 5.93 11.28
CA ALA A 206 -13.42 7.19 11.36
C ALA A 206 -12.44 8.37 11.41
N HIS A 207 -12.93 9.60 11.27
CA HIS A 207 -12.17 10.81 11.57
C HIS A 207 -12.52 11.34 12.95
N ILE A 208 -11.50 11.76 13.68
CA ILE A 208 -11.58 12.15 15.09
C ILE A 208 -10.99 13.54 15.27
N ALA A 209 -11.77 14.45 15.83
CA ALA A 209 -11.28 15.67 16.43
C ALA A 209 -10.83 15.39 17.87
N SER A 210 -9.82 16.08 18.36
CA SER A 210 -9.27 15.91 19.70
C SER A 210 -9.08 17.25 20.39
N GLU A 211 -9.23 17.26 21.71
CA GLU A 211 -9.05 18.45 22.55
C GLU A 211 -7.62 18.99 22.45
N GLN A 212 -6.63 18.09 22.48
CA GLN A 212 -5.23 18.43 22.29
C GLN A 212 -4.81 18.15 20.86
N SER A 213 -3.91 18.98 20.31
CA SER A 213 -3.34 18.76 18.98
C SER A 213 -2.59 17.43 18.92
N HIS A 214 -2.72 16.70 17.80
CA HIS A 214 -1.92 15.51 17.54
C HIS A 214 -0.42 15.82 17.38
N ALA A 215 -0.03 17.10 17.19
CA ALA A 215 1.35 17.57 17.13
C ALA A 215 2.24 16.75 16.18
N ALA A 216 1.76 16.48 14.95
CA ALA A 216 2.42 15.66 13.93
C ALA A 216 2.88 14.27 14.45
N THR A 217 2.13 13.69 15.39
CA THR A 217 2.44 12.41 16.02
C THR A 217 1.40 11.35 15.65
N ALA A 218 1.86 10.18 15.19
CA ALA A 218 1.04 8.99 15.08
C ALA A 218 0.99 8.27 16.45
N TRP A 219 -0.19 8.13 17.01
CA TRP A 219 -0.42 7.50 18.31
C TRP A 219 -0.97 6.09 18.12
N GLN A 220 -0.39 5.09 18.77
CA GLN A 220 -0.86 3.71 18.67
C GLN A 220 -0.78 3.00 20.00
N ARG A 221 -1.92 2.47 20.47
CA ARG A 221 -2.00 1.64 21.68
C ARG A 221 -2.38 0.21 21.32
N PHE A 222 -1.61 -0.74 21.83
CA PHE A 222 -1.94 -2.16 21.72
C PHE A 222 -2.87 -2.57 22.86
N LEU A 223 -4.10 -2.95 22.51
CA LEU A 223 -5.12 -3.45 23.42
C LEU A 223 -5.27 -4.97 23.30
N PRO A 224 -5.85 -5.65 24.29
CA PRO A 224 -6.37 -7.00 24.12
C PRO A 224 -7.35 -7.02 22.92
N GLY A 225 -7.10 -7.86 21.95
CA GLY A 225 -7.94 -7.94 20.75
C GLY A 225 -7.43 -7.15 19.53
N GLY A 226 -6.57 -6.14 19.69
CA GLY A 226 -5.99 -5.42 18.57
C GLY A 226 -5.54 -4.00 18.89
N PRO A 227 -4.74 -3.36 18.03
CA PRO A 227 -4.31 -1.98 18.23
C PRO A 227 -5.38 -0.97 17.87
N VAL A 228 -5.37 0.16 18.58
CA VAL A 228 -6.07 1.40 18.23
C VAL A 228 -5.02 2.47 17.89
N ALA A 229 -5.19 3.15 16.76
CA ALA A 229 -4.26 4.17 16.29
C ALA A 229 -5.00 5.44 15.86
N LEU A 230 -4.37 6.59 16.11
CA LEU A 230 -4.72 7.90 15.57
C LEU A 230 -3.59 8.38 14.66
N LEU A 231 -3.90 8.59 13.40
CA LEU A 231 -2.98 9.05 12.37
C LEU A 231 -3.27 10.52 12.05
N PRO A 232 -2.29 11.44 12.14
CA PRO A 232 -2.53 12.87 11.97
C PRO A 232 -2.99 13.21 10.56
N LEU A 233 -4.04 14.01 10.45
CA LEU A 233 -4.55 14.58 9.19
C LEU A 233 -4.16 16.06 9.07
N ALA A 234 -4.16 16.58 7.82
CA ALA A 234 -3.73 17.93 7.53
C ALA A 234 -4.65 19.04 8.09
N ASP A 235 -5.90 18.69 8.36
CA ASP A 235 -6.91 19.61 8.92
C ASP A 235 -6.95 19.65 10.45
N GLY A 236 -6.00 18.97 11.12
CA GLY A 236 -5.90 18.91 12.58
C GLY A 236 -6.67 17.74 13.20
N ARG A 237 -7.56 17.08 12.46
CA ARG A 237 -8.19 15.82 12.88
C ARG A 237 -7.17 14.67 12.82
N SER A 238 -7.60 13.51 13.29
CA SER A 238 -6.87 12.25 13.15
C SER A 238 -7.72 11.20 12.44
N SER A 239 -7.11 10.37 11.61
CA SER A 239 -7.74 9.15 11.11
C SER A 239 -7.60 8.05 12.15
N LEU A 240 -8.73 7.56 12.66
CA LEU A 240 -8.81 6.40 13.53
C LEU A 240 -8.67 5.12 12.73
N VAL A 241 -7.84 4.20 13.23
CA VAL A 241 -7.81 2.79 12.82
C VAL A 241 -7.83 1.93 14.07
N TRP A 242 -8.99 1.39 14.42
CA TRP A 242 -9.15 0.52 15.59
C TRP A 242 -9.37 -0.92 15.16
N SER A 243 -8.32 -1.72 15.27
CA SER A 243 -8.40 -3.16 15.03
C SER A 243 -8.92 -3.86 16.29
N CYS A 244 -10.00 -4.61 16.15
CA CYS A 244 -10.63 -5.32 17.27
C CYS A 244 -11.36 -6.59 16.77
N PRO A 245 -11.78 -7.50 17.66
CA PRO A 245 -12.62 -8.64 17.30
C PRO A 245 -13.87 -8.22 16.53
N GLY A 246 -14.31 -9.05 15.58
CA GLY A 246 -15.44 -8.71 14.71
C GLY A 246 -16.73 -8.36 15.44
N GLU A 247 -17.03 -9.01 16.57
CA GLU A 247 -18.18 -8.67 17.40
C GLU A 247 -18.02 -7.30 18.05
N GLN A 248 -16.85 -6.99 18.62
CA GLN A 248 -16.58 -5.68 19.19
C GLN A 248 -16.67 -4.58 18.12
N ALA A 249 -16.24 -4.85 16.90
CA ALA A 249 -16.39 -3.88 15.81
C ALA A 249 -17.86 -3.57 15.50
N LYS A 250 -18.74 -4.58 15.55
CA LYS A 250 -20.21 -4.37 15.40
C LYS A 250 -20.78 -3.56 16.55
N GLU A 251 -20.36 -3.85 17.78
CA GLU A 251 -20.76 -3.09 18.96
C GLU A 251 -20.34 -1.61 18.84
N LEU A 252 -19.07 -1.35 18.49
CA LEU A 252 -18.55 0.02 18.29
C LEU A 252 -19.31 0.78 17.19
N LEU A 253 -19.76 0.11 16.14
CA LEU A 253 -20.58 0.74 15.10
C LEU A 253 -22.01 1.03 15.55
N ALA A 254 -22.54 0.26 16.49
CA ALA A 254 -23.91 0.38 16.98
C ALA A 254 -24.07 1.42 18.11
N LEU A 255 -22.97 1.79 18.80
CA LEU A 255 -23.01 2.82 19.86
C LEU A 255 -23.53 4.15 19.33
N ASP A 256 -24.15 4.93 20.19
CA ASP A 256 -24.34 6.35 19.90
C ASP A 256 -22.98 7.09 19.86
N ILE A 257 -22.99 8.34 19.39
CA ILE A 257 -21.74 9.09 19.18
C ILE A 257 -21.07 9.44 20.51
N ALA A 258 -21.85 9.73 21.58
CA ALA A 258 -21.30 10.11 22.87
C ALA A 258 -20.64 8.90 23.57
N GLU A 259 -21.31 7.75 23.54
CA GLU A 259 -20.79 6.50 24.10
C GLU A 259 -19.52 6.06 23.34
N PHE A 260 -19.52 6.16 22.00
CA PHE A 260 -18.34 5.86 21.20
C PHE A 260 -17.15 6.75 21.54
N ASN A 261 -17.37 8.06 21.68
CA ASN A 261 -16.33 9.03 22.01
C ASN A 261 -15.68 8.73 23.37
N VAL A 262 -16.49 8.38 24.37
CA VAL A 262 -15.99 7.98 25.70
C VAL A 262 -15.15 6.70 25.60
N GLN A 263 -15.67 5.64 24.96
CA GLN A 263 -14.94 4.39 24.81
C GLN A 263 -13.63 4.57 24.01
N LEU A 264 -13.62 5.45 23.01
CA LEU A 264 -12.42 5.74 22.24
C LEU A 264 -11.37 6.48 23.08
N ALA A 265 -11.77 7.47 23.86
CA ALA A 265 -10.87 8.19 24.75
C ALA A 265 -10.24 7.25 25.80
N ASP A 266 -11.04 6.37 26.42
CA ASP A 266 -10.56 5.34 27.34
C ASP A 266 -9.62 4.35 26.66
N ALA A 267 -9.95 3.92 25.44
CA ALA A 267 -9.12 3.02 24.66
C ALA A 267 -7.74 3.61 24.34
N LEU A 268 -7.62 4.94 24.26
CA LEU A 268 -6.37 5.69 24.00
C LEU A 268 -5.77 6.31 25.25
N ASP A 269 -6.24 5.92 26.45
CA ASP A 269 -5.69 6.42 27.74
C ASP A 269 -5.73 7.96 27.84
N HIS A 270 -6.73 8.58 27.22
CA HIS A 270 -6.94 10.04 27.15
C HIS A 270 -5.73 10.84 26.67
N VAL A 271 -4.85 10.22 25.84
CA VAL A 271 -3.56 10.80 25.41
C VAL A 271 -3.70 12.15 24.70
N LEU A 272 -4.85 12.43 24.09
CA LEU A 272 -5.20 13.71 23.44
C LEU A 272 -6.40 14.40 24.09
N GLY A 273 -6.70 14.08 25.34
CA GLY A 273 -7.87 14.60 26.06
C GLY A 273 -9.18 13.99 25.57
N SER A 274 -10.24 14.78 25.50
CA SER A 274 -11.53 14.37 24.94
C SER A 274 -11.42 14.17 23.42
N LEU A 275 -12.18 13.20 22.92
CA LEU A 275 -12.20 12.82 21.49
C LEU A 275 -13.61 12.91 20.96
N GLU A 276 -13.76 13.42 19.72
CA GLU A 276 -15.04 13.54 19.03
C GLU A 276 -14.96 12.90 17.64
N CYS A 277 -15.83 11.93 17.38
CA CYS A 277 -15.97 11.33 16.05
C CYS A 277 -16.73 12.28 15.14
N THR A 278 -16.11 12.74 14.06
CA THR A 278 -16.62 13.77 13.14
C THR A 278 -17.04 13.23 11.79
N SER A 279 -16.98 11.91 11.58
CA SER A 279 -17.37 11.25 10.34
C SER A 279 -18.28 10.05 10.61
N GLU A 280 -18.75 9.41 9.54
CA GLU A 280 -19.28 8.05 9.65
C GLU A 280 -18.22 7.09 10.19
N ARG A 281 -18.67 6.01 10.83
CA ARG A 281 -17.82 4.89 11.26
C ARG A 281 -18.02 3.72 10.30
N VAL A 282 -16.96 3.22 9.73
CA VAL A 282 -17.01 2.05 8.84
C VAL A 282 -16.08 0.95 9.35
N SER A 283 -16.39 -0.31 9.03
CA SER A 283 -15.49 -1.41 9.38
C SER A 283 -15.12 -2.26 8.17
N PHE A 284 -13.90 -2.83 8.23
CA PHE A 284 -13.36 -3.73 7.20
C PHE A 284 -12.76 -4.97 7.86
N PRO A 285 -13.04 -6.20 7.32
CA PRO A 285 -12.42 -7.41 7.82
C PRO A 285 -10.92 -7.41 7.56
N LEU A 286 -10.15 -7.80 8.57
CA LEU A 286 -8.70 -7.88 8.51
C LEU A 286 -8.25 -9.26 8.08
N GLY A 287 -7.19 -9.30 7.28
CA GLY A 287 -6.62 -10.54 6.81
C GLY A 287 -5.23 -10.32 6.23
N THR A 288 -4.51 -11.40 6.09
CA THR A 288 -3.24 -11.47 5.40
C THR A 288 -3.33 -12.52 4.31
N GLY A 289 -2.59 -12.35 3.24
CA GLY A 289 -2.60 -13.30 2.16
C GLY A 289 -1.36 -13.21 1.27
N HIS A 290 -1.07 -14.30 0.59
CA HIS A 290 0.12 -14.40 -0.23
C HIS A 290 -0.09 -15.35 -1.40
N ALA A 291 0.21 -14.89 -2.62
CA ALA A 291 0.16 -15.71 -3.82
C ALA A 291 1.30 -16.76 -3.79
N ALA A 292 1.02 -17.98 -4.22
CA ALA A 292 2.01 -19.05 -4.28
C ALA A 292 3.17 -18.70 -5.21
N GLN A 293 2.89 -17.94 -6.26
CA GLN A 293 3.87 -17.40 -7.20
C GLN A 293 3.44 -15.99 -7.63
N TYR A 294 4.42 -15.09 -7.82
CA TYR A 294 4.17 -13.73 -8.30
C TYR A 294 4.27 -13.64 -9.82
N THR A 295 4.92 -14.61 -10.44
CA THR A 295 5.13 -14.65 -11.87
C THR A 295 4.90 -16.05 -12.41
N GLY A 296 4.58 -16.14 -13.68
CA GLY A 296 4.50 -17.37 -14.43
C GLY A 296 4.82 -17.10 -15.89
N ARG A 297 4.23 -17.89 -16.76
CA ARG A 297 4.38 -17.68 -18.18
C ARG A 297 3.56 -16.47 -18.60
N ARG A 298 4.22 -15.38 -18.99
CA ARG A 298 3.57 -14.16 -19.49
C ARG A 298 2.64 -13.43 -18.52
N PHE A 299 2.86 -13.61 -17.22
CA PHE A 299 2.17 -12.80 -16.22
C PHE A 299 3.06 -12.42 -15.04
N ALA A 300 2.73 -11.29 -14.41
CA ALA A 300 3.23 -10.87 -13.12
C ALA A 300 2.08 -10.35 -12.25
N LEU A 301 2.16 -10.54 -10.93
CA LEU A 301 1.25 -10.00 -9.93
C LEU A 301 2.00 -8.97 -9.08
N ILE A 302 1.38 -7.81 -8.82
CA ILE A 302 1.95 -6.74 -8.01
C ILE A 302 0.93 -6.25 -6.98
N GLY A 303 1.42 -5.72 -5.85
CA GLY A 303 0.59 -5.19 -4.78
C GLY A 303 -0.36 -6.24 -4.18
N ASP A 304 -1.58 -5.84 -3.87
CA ASP A 304 -2.55 -6.71 -3.20
C ASP A 304 -2.96 -7.93 -4.04
N ALA A 305 -2.75 -7.92 -5.35
CA ALA A 305 -2.94 -9.11 -6.19
C ALA A 305 -1.92 -10.21 -5.85
N ALA A 306 -0.71 -9.84 -5.44
CA ALA A 306 0.37 -10.75 -5.03
C ALA A 306 0.37 -11.01 -3.52
N HIS A 307 0.08 -10.01 -2.68
CA HIS A 307 0.13 -10.11 -1.22
C HIS A 307 -0.81 -9.12 -0.54
N ARG A 308 -1.47 -9.55 0.49
CA ARG A 308 -2.30 -8.73 1.37
C ARG A 308 -1.66 -8.68 2.75
N VAL A 309 -1.41 -7.49 3.26
CA VAL A 309 -0.74 -7.25 4.55
C VAL A 309 -1.75 -6.74 5.57
N HIS A 310 -1.58 -7.14 6.84
CA HIS A 310 -2.34 -6.55 7.95
C HIS A 310 -2.05 -5.03 8.02
N PRO A 311 -3.07 -4.17 8.19
CA PRO A 311 -2.90 -2.71 8.13
C PRO A 311 -2.22 -2.10 9.37
N LEU A 312 -1.49 -2.88 10.20
CA LEU A 312 -0.82 -2.43 11.43
C LEU A 312 0.02 -1.15 11.28
N ALA A 313 0.44 -0.80 10.08
CA ALA A 313 1.24 0.40 9.83
C ALA A 313 1.00 0.99 8.42
N GLY A 314 -0.16 0.75 7.82
CA GLY A 314 -0.45 1.23 6.45
C GLY A 314 0.52 0.72 5.38
N GLN A 315 1.16 -0.44 5.58
CA GLN A 315 2.27 -0.92 4.74
C GLN A 315 1.85 -1.48 3.37
N GLY A 316 0.58 -1.78 3.13
CA GLY A 316 0.12 -2.42 1.90
C GLY A 316 0.51 -1.63 0.63
N VAL A 317 0.18 -0.35 0.59
CA VAL A 317 0.52 0.53 -0.54
C VAL A 317 2.03 0.66 -0.72
N ASN A 318 2.80 0.75 0.38
CA ASN A 318 4.26 0.86 0.31
C ASN A 318 4.92 -0.35 -0.34
N LEU A 319 4.49 -1.56 0.02
CA LEU A 319 5.00 -2.78 -0.60
C LEU A 319 4.60 -2.87 -2.08
N GLY A 320 3.36 -2.48 -2.41
CA GLY A 320 2.89 -2.47 -3.79
C GLY A 320 3.62 -1.48 -4.68
N LEU A 321 3.95 -0.28 -4.18
CA LEU A 321 4.75 0.71 -4.90
C LEU A 321 6.18 0.20 -5.15
N LEU A 322 6.79 -0.49 -4.18
CA LEU A 322 8.07 -1.14 -4.38
C LEU A 322 8.00 -2.28 -5.40
N ASP A 323 6.91 -3.06 -5.41
CA ASP A 323 6.71 -4.09 -6.44
C ASP A 323 6.64 -3.47 -7.83
N ALA A 324 5.86 -2.40 -7.99
CA ALA A 324 5.72 -1.66 -9.24
C ALA A 324 7.07 -1.11 -9.74
N ALA A 325 7.85 -0.51 -8.85
CA ALA A 325 9.15 0.06 -9.19
C ALA A 325 10.17 -1.01 -9.59
N VAL A 326 10.24 -2.14 -8.86
CA VAL A 326 11.18 -3.22 -9.19
C VAL A 326 10.80 -3.90 -10.52
N LEU A 327 9.50 -4.16 -10.76
CA LEU A 327 9.08 -4.77 -12.02
C LEU A 327 9.34 -3.83 -13.21
N ALA A 328 9.09 -2.53 -13.04
CA ALA A 328 9.38 -1.52 -14.07
C ALA A 328 10.89 -1.48 -14.39
N GLU A 329 11.75 -1.40 -13.38
CA GLU A 329 13.22 -1.37 -13.53
C GLU A 329 13.75 -2.61 -14.28
N GLU A 330 13.27 -3.81 -13.93
CA GLU A 330 13.67 -5.06 -14.60
C GLU A 330 13.20 -5.09 -16.07
N LEU A 331 12.00 -4.61 -16.37
CA LEU A 331 11.48 -4.56 -17.74
C LEU A 331 12.18 -3.49 -18.58
N VAL A 332 12.44 -2.30 -18.04
CA VAL A 332 13.20 -1.24 -18.73
C VAL A 332 14.60 -1.74 -19.11
N ALA A 333 15.30 -2.37 -18.15
CA ALA A 333 16.62 -2.97 -18.41
C ALA A 333 16.55 -4.10 -19.46
N HIS A 334 15.43 -4.80 -19.55
CA HIS A 334 15.23 -5.84 -20.55
C HIS A 334 14.95 -5.26 -21.94
N PHE A 335 14.07 -4.27 -22.04
CA PHE A 335 13.72 -3.62 -23.31
C PHE A 335 14.88 -2.87 -23.97
N SER A 336 15.98 -2.63 -23.27
CA SER A 336 17.22 -2.11 -23.90
C SER A 336 17.92 -3.12 -24.81
N ARG A 337 17.49 -4.39 -24.81
CA ARG A 337 18.05 -5.46 -25.65
C ARG A 337 17.26 -5.61 -26.94
N PRO A 338 17.91 -5.98 -28.08
CA PRO A 338 17.18 -6.28 -29.30
C PRO A 338 16.20 -7.45 -29.13
N ALA A 339 15.00 -7.30 -29.69
CA ALA A 339 13.94 -8.31 -29.68
C ALA A 339 13.54 -8.79 -28.26
N ALA A 340 13.58 -7.89 -27.28
CA ALA A 340 13.21 -8.18 -25.91
C ALA A 340 11.75 -8.66 -25.81
N ASP A 341 11.52 -9.75 -25.08
CA ASP A 341 10.20 -10.27 -24.78
C ASP A 341 9.87 -10.00 -23.31
N PRO A 342 8.90 -9.12 -22.96
CA PRO A 342 8.57 -8.83 -21.57
C PRO A 342 8.02 -10.04 -20.80
N GLY A 343 7.59 -11.09 -21.52
CA GLY A 343 7.17 -12.36 -20.93
C GLY A 343 8.33 -13.34 -20.67
N ASP A 344 9.61 -12.93 -20.85
CA ASP A 344 10.76 -13.80 -20.58
C ASP A 344 10.77 -14.26 -19.11
N PRO A 345 10.72 -15.58 -18.85
CA PRO A 345 10.70 -16.11 -17.49
C PRO A 345 11.92 -15.71 -16.65
N LEU A 346 13.07 -15.42 -17.27
CA LEU A 346 14.27 -15.02 -16.53
C LEU A 346 14.10 -13.66 -15.87
N ILE A 347 13.49 -12.72 -16.59
CA ILE A 347 13.23 -11.37 -16.08
C ILE A 347 12.15 -11.40 -15.00
N LEU A 348 11.05 -12.09 -15.28
CA LEU A 348 9.95 -12.22 -14.32
C LEU A 348 10.42 -12.89 -13.02
N ARG A 349 11.29 -13.90 -13.09
CA ARG A 349 11.90 -14.52 -11.91
C ARG A 349 12.84 -13.59 -11.14
N ARG A 350 13.51 -12.61 -11.78
CA ARG A 350 14.30 -11.60 -11.05
C ARG A 350 13.40 -10.75 -10.19
N TYR A 351 12.32 -10.25 -10.76
CA TYR A 351 11.29 -9.53 -10.00
C TYR A 351 10.76 -10.38 -8.83
N GLU A 352 10.32 -11.60 -9.07
CA GLU A 352 9.78 -12.46 -8.00
C GLU A 352 10.79 -12.69 -6.88
N ARG A 353 12.05 -12.97 -7.20
CA ARG A 353 13.11 -13.15 -6.19
C ARG A 353 13.40 -11.90 -5.39
N ALA A 354 13.39 -10.74 -6.02
CA ALA A 354 13.64 -9.47 -5.36
C ALA A 354 12.50 -9.10 -4.39
N ARG A 355 11.24 -9.42 -4.73
CA ARG A 355 10.10 -8.95 -3.97
C ARG A 355 9.47 -9.97 -3.02
N LYS A 356 9.34 -11.22 -3.47
CA LYS A 356 8.60 -12.24 -2.71
C LYS A 356 9.21 -12.53 -1.34
N GLY A 357 10.54 -12.61 -1.26
CA GLY A 357 11.25 -12.81 0.00
C GLY A 357 10.99 -11.68 0.99
N ASP A 358 11.15 -10.43 0.53
CA ASP A 358 10.93 -9.21 1.31
C ASP A 358 9.49 -9.09 1.81
N ASN A 359 8.52 -9.34 0.91
CA ASN A 359 7.11 -9.29 1.24
C ASN A 359 6.73 -10.36 2.26
N LEU A 360 7.26 -11.59 2.14
CA LEU A 360 7.06 -12.66 3.13
C LEU A 360 7.65 -12.33 4.50
N VAL A 361 8.85 -11.74 4.55
CA VAL A 361 9.46 -11.28 5.80
C VAL A 361 8.58 -10.22 6.45
N THR A 362 8.11 -9.23 5.68
CA THR A 362 7.21 -8.18 6.18
C THR A 362 5.91 -8.76 6.73
N LEU A 363 5.25 -9.65 5.97
CA LEU A 363 4.02 -10.33 6.40
C LEU A 363 4.20 -11.09 7.72
N LYS A 364 5.27 -11.89 7.83
CA LYS A 364 5.56 -12.65 9.05
C LYS A 364 5.90 -11.74 10.22
N THR A 365 6.66 -10.69 10.00
CA THR A 365 7.01 -9.72 11.05
C THR A 365 5.75 -9.05 11.61
N MET A 366 4.83 -8.60 10.73
CA MET A 366 3.57 -8.00 11.16
C MET A 366 2.67 -8.99 11.90
N ASP A 367 2.59 -10.25 11.45
CA ASP A 367 1.84 -11.30 12.14
C ASP A 367 2.43 -11.62 13.54
N VAL A 368 3.75 -11.65 13.66
CA VAL A 368 4.43 -11.86 14.96
C VAL A 368 4.18 -10.67 15.89
N ILE A 369 4.32 -9.43 15.43
CA ILE A 369 4.02 -8.22 16.21
C ILE A 369 2.57 -8.26 16.66
N ASN A 370 1.62 -8.46 15.76
CA ASN A 370 0.21 -8.53 16.13
C ASN A 370 -0.03 -9.56 17.23
N ARG A 371 0.42 -10.80 17.07
CA ARG A 371 0.23 -11.86 18.07
C ARG A 371 0.92 -11.58 19.41
N LEU A 372 2.12 -11.02 19.36
CA LEU A 372 2.89 -10.72 20.57
C LEU A 372 2.17 -9.68 21.44
N PHE A 373 1.57 -8.66 20.83
CA PHE A 373 0.98 -7.55 21.56
C PHE A 373 -0.52 -7.71 21.85
N THR A 374 -1.25 -8.49 21.05
CA THR A 374 -2.70 -8.68 21.21
C THR A 374 -3.08 -10.02 21.87
N GLY A 375 -2.13 -10.96 21.97
CA GLY A 375 -2.34 -12.27 22.55
C GLY A 375 -2.14 -12.32 24.09
N PRO A 376 -2.28 -13.51 24.70
CA PRO A 376 -2.10 -13.70 26.15
C PRO A 376 -0.71 -13.30 26.66
N ALA A 377 0.30 -13.28 25.78
CA ALA A 377 1.66 -12.82 26.09
C ALA A 377 1.84 -11.28 25.97
N GLY A 378 0.77 -10.53 25.78
CA GLY A 378 0.82 -9.08 25.55
C GLY A 378 1.56 -8.31 26.67
N GLU A 379 1.44 -8.74 27.92
CA GLU A 379 2.17 -8.13 29.04
C GLU A 379 3.70 -8.24 28.88
N LEU A 380 4.20 -9.38 28.41
CA LEU A 380 5.62 -9.59 28.12
C LEU A 380 6.06 -8.74 26.92
N GLY A 381 5.20 -8.60 25.91
CA GLY A 381 5.43 -7.72 24.76
C GLY A 381 5.63 -6.26 25.17
N GLY A 382 4.84 -5.74 26.12
CA GLY A 382 4.98 -4.38 26.65
C GLY A 382 6.31 -4.12 27.35
N LEU A 383 6.83 -5.09 28.10
CA LEU A 383 8.19 -5.00 28.67
C LEU A 383 9.25 -4.95 27.57
N GLY A 384 9.04 -5.70 26.48
CA GLY A 384 9.92 -5.69 25.31
C GLY A 384 10.00 -4.32 24.62
N LEU A 385 8.89 -3.56 24.52
CA LEU A 385 8.89 -2.20 23.95
C LEU A 385 9.83 -1.28 24.72
N GLY A 386 9.69 -1.23 26.04
CA GLY A 386 10.54 -0.38 26.88
C GLY A 386 12.03 -0.78 26.85
N VAL A 387 12.35 -2.06 26.63
CA VAL A 387 13.74 -2.51 26.44
C VAL A 387 14.26 -2.07 25.08
N VAL A 388 13.47 -2.23 24.00
CA VAL A 388 13.85 -1.81 22.64
C VAL A 388 14.03 -0.29 22.57
N ASP A 389 13.19 0.49 23.27
CA ASP A 389 13.31 1.95 23.31
C ASP A 389 14.67 2.41 23.87
N LYS A 390 15.22 1.65 24.83
CA LYS A 390 16.54 1.90 25.44
C LYS A 390 17.74 1.35 24.65
N LEU A 391 17.49 0.69 23.51
CA LEU A 391 18.53 0.11 22.66
C LEU A 391 18.56 0.84 21.29
N PRO A 392 19.33 1.95 21.17
CA PRO A 392 19.30 2.81 19.97
C PRO A 392 19.56 2.06 18.66
N ALA A 393 20.49 1.10 18.65
CA ALA A 393 20.81 0.33 17.44
C ALA A 393 19.66 -0.58 16.98
N VAL A 394 18.90 -1.15 17.92
CA VAL A 394 17.72 -1.98 17.62
C VAL A 394 16.58 -1.09 17.14
N LYS A 395 16.33 0.03 17.84
CA LYS A 395 15.34 1.03 17.50
C LYS A 395 15.57 1.60 16.09
N ALA A 396 16.83 1.97 15.78
CA ALA A 396 17.21 2.44 14.45
C ALA A 396 16.92 1.42 13.36
N ARG A 397 17.18 0.14 13.59
CA ARG A 397 16.91 -0.91 12.61
C ARG A 397 15.41 -1.11 12.35
N PHE A 398 14.56 -0.96 13.38
CA PHE A 398 13.11 -0.96 13.20
C PHE A 398 12.64 0.27 12.42
N ALA A 399 13.16 1.45 12.73
CA ALA A 399 12.87 2.69 12.03
C ALA A 399 13.31 2.62 10.56
N ASP A 400 14.52 2.17 10.26
CA ASP A 400 15.02 1.99 8.90
C ASP A 400 14.14 1.03 8.10
N TYR A 401 13.71 -0.06 8.72
CA TYR A 401 12.80 -0.99 8.07
C TYR A 401 11.43 -0.36 7.76
N ALA A 402 10.85 0.36 8.72
CA ALA A 402 9.56 1.05 8.55
C ALA A 402 9.64 2.18 7.51
N MET A 403 10.76 2.90 7.46
CA MET A 403 11.03 3.96 6.49
C MET A 403 11.45 3.44 5.10
N GLY A 404 11.66 2.13 4.95
CA GLY A 404 12.12 1.51 3.71
C GLY A 404 13.61 1.71 3.43
N ARG A 405 14.43 2.16 4.39
CA ARG A 405 15.86 2.46 4.21
C ARG A 405 16.77 1.23 4.24
N GLY A 406 16.37 0.15 4.87
CA GLY A 406 17.21 -1.04 5.13
C GLY A 406 17.31 -2.06 3.98
N ARG A 407 16.85 -1.75 2.75
CA ARG A 407 16.73 -2.68 1.63
C ARG A 407 17.50 -2.20 0.41
N SER A 408 17.83 -3.13 -0.51
CA SER A 408 18.21 -2.74 -1.87
C SER A 408 16.99 -2.10 -2.55
N LEU A 409 16.96 -0.78 -2.58
CA LEU A 409 15.86 -0.01 -3.16
C LEU A 409 16.05 0.12 -4.68
N PRO A 410 14.95 -0.01 -5.47
CA PRO A 410 14.96 0.33 -6.88
C PRO A 410 15.31 1.81 -7.06
N GLY A 411 15.82 2.17 -8.24
CA GLY A 411 16.23 3.55 -8.55
C GLY A 411 15.17 4.59 -8.21
N ALA A 412 13.93 4.32 -8.59
CA ALA A 412 12.78 5.20 -8.33
C ALA A 412 12.45 5.41 -6.84
N ALA A 413 12.89 4.52 -5.95
CA ALA A 413 12.66 4.62 -4.50
C ALA A 413 13.81 5.31 -3.75
N ARG A 414 14.88 5.67 -4.43
CA ARG A 414 16.00 6.41 -3.84
C ARG A 414 15.64 7.90 -3.79
N LEU A 415 15.71 8.49 -2.60
CA LEU A 415 15.60 9.94 -2.48
C LEU A 415 16.84 10.54 -3.16
N VAL A 416 16.64 11.29 -4.21
CA VAL A 416 17.64 12.26 -4.65
C VAL A 416 17.51 13.40 -3.64
N GLU A 417 18.40 13.45 -2.65
CA GLU A 417 18.52 14.63 -1.80
C GLU A 417 18.87 15.83 -2.69
N PRO A 418 18.21 16.97 -2.52
CA PRO A 418 18.50 18.19 -3.28
C PRO A 418 19.91 18.71 -3.01
#